data_ef8fb780bd3e4cbf4c09997851733363
#
_entry.id   ef8fb780bd3e4cbf4c09997851733363
#
_cell.length_a   1.000
_cell.length_b   1.000
_cell.length_c   1.000
_cell.angle_alpha   90.00
_cell.angle_beta   90.00
_cell.angle_gamma   90.00
#
_symmetry.space_group_name_H-M   'P 1'
#
loop_
_entity.id
_entity.type
_entity.pdbx_description
1 polymer ?
#
loop_
_entity_poly.entity_id
_entity_poly.type
_entity_poly.pdbx_seq_one_letter_code
_entity_poly.pdbx_strand_id
1 'polypeptide(L)'
;MKTSSKGVSLIKQFEGCRLIAYKCPAGVWTIGYGHTAGVKEGDTITKETAESYLRNDLEKYEKAVMKYDAIYNFNQNQFDSLVSFTYNCGVGNLKNLTQSGKRTLAQISTKLPLYNKAGGVVLRGLQRRRAAEKELFDTPIKTDKTDTIKYYPQYTGDSPRVDDVLKAVGADKDYDMSQSKAYLRREPIATANNIKNYSGTAAQNNKIIKLAKDGKLRRV
;
A
#
# COMPACT_ATOMS: atom_id res chain seq x y z
N MET A 1 -6.33 1.54 4.21
CA MET A 1 -5.29 0.48 4.33
C MET A 1 -4.96 0.27 5.80
N LYS A 2 -4.38 -0.89 6.15
CA LYS A 2 -3.79 -1.20 7.46
C LYS A 2 -2.33 -1.58 7.26
N THR A 3 -1.50 -1.37 8.28
CA THR A 3 -0.08 -1.76 8.25
C THR A 3 0.06 -3.27 8.13
N SER A 4 0.78 -3.73 7.12
CA SER A 4 1.01 -5.16 6.89
C SER A 4 1.95 -5.77 7.95
N SER A 5 2.05 -7.09 7.97
CA SER A 5 3.03 -7.78 8.83
C SER A 5 4.47 -7.34 8.53
N LYS A 6 4.79 -6.99 7.28
CA LYS A 6 6.10 -6.46 6.89
C LYS A 6 6.34 -5.07 7.48
N GLY A 7 5.35 -4.19 7.43
CA GLY A 7 5.43 -2.86 8.07
C GLY A 7 5.56 -2.93 9.58
N VAL A 8 4.76 -3.80 10.23
CA VAL A 8 4.88 -4.04 11.68
C VAL A 8 6.26 -4.58 12.04
N SER A 9 6.81 -5.53 11.26
CA SER A 9 8.16 -6.09 11.49
C SER A 9 9.24 -5.01 11.37
N LEU A 10 9.13 -4.13 10.38
CA LEU A 10 10.05 -2.99 10.22
C LEU A 10 10.04 -2.08 11.46
N ILE A 11 8.86 -1.73 11.98
CA ILE A 11 8.75 -0.90 13.17
C ILE A 11 9.35 -1.62 14.39
N LYS A 12 8.99 -2.89 14.62
CA LYS A 12 9.51 -3.72 15.71
C LYS A 12 11.03 -3.79 15.72
N GLN A 13 11.67 -3.85 14.56
CA GLN A 13 13.13 -3.91 14.40
C GLN A 13 13.82 -2.67 14.98
N PHE A 14 13.20 -1.49 14.90
CA PHE A 14 13.83 -0.24 15.34
C PHE A 14 13.38 0.25 16.73
N GLU A 15 12.20 -0.15 17.19
CA GLU A 15 11.70 0.28 18.52
C GLU A 15 12.26 -0.57 19.66
N GLY A 16 12.56 -1.86 19.39
CA GLY A 16 12.83 -2.82 20.46
C GLY A 16 11.56 -3.15 21.25
N CYS A 17 11.64 -4.14 22.13
CA CYS A 17 10.50 -4.56 22.95
C CYS A 17 10.92 -4.67 24.42
N ARG A 18 10.23 -3.97 25.29
CA ARG A 18 10.39 -4.11 26.75
C ARG A 18 9.09 -4.64 27.35
N LEU A 19 9.16 -5.81 27.95
CA LEU A 19 7.98 -6.49 28.53
C LEU A 19 7.68 -6.04 29.97
N ILE A 20 8.57 -5.27 30.57
CA ILE A 20 8.42 -4.64 31.91
C ILE A 20 8.38 -3.15 31.68
N ALA A 21 7.46 -2.47 32.37
CA ALA A 21 7.32 -1.02 32.29
C ALA A 21 8.60 -0.30 32.76
N TYR A 22 8.95 0.74 32.03
CA TYR A 22 10.10 1.58 32.31
C TYR A 22 9.76 3.06 32.09
N LYS A 23 10.48 3.95 32.73
CA LYS A 23 10.39 5.39 32.44
C LYS A 23 11.23 5.74 31.22
N CYS A 24 10.60 6.30 30.19
CA CYS A 24 11.33 6.86 29.05
C CYS A 24 12.08 8.16 29.50
N PRO A 25 12.99 8.71 28.67
CA PRO A 25 13.71 9.95 29.00
C PRO A 25 12.80 11.14 29.33
N ALA A 26 11.57 11.16 28.88
CA ALA A 26 10.55 12.17 29.19
C ALA A 26 9.83 11.88 30.53
N GLY A 27 10.21 10.84 31.27
CA GLY A 27 9.61 10.48 32.56
C GLY A 27 8.28 9.73 32.45
N VAL A 28 7.84 9.33 31.27
CA VAL A 28 6.57 8.64 31.03
C VAL A 28 6.76 7.14 31.15
N TRP A 29 5.86 6.45 31.86
CA TRP A 29 5.84 4.99 31.93
C TRP A 29 5.51 4.40 30.55
N THR A 30 6.36 3.51 30.10
CA THR A 30 6.36 2.97 28.73
C THR A 30 6.57 1.47 28.78
N ILE A 31 5.89 0.71 27.90
CA ILE A 31 6.01 -0.74 27.82
C ILE A 31 5.91 -1.21 26.35
N GLY A 32 6.30 -2.43 26.07
CA GLY A 32 6.22 -3.03 24.74
C GLY A 32 7.11 -2.32 23.71
N TYR A 33 6.54 -1.90 22.62
CA TYR A 33 7.19 -1.18 21.51
C TYR A 33 7.00 0.35 21.61
N GLY A 34 6.92 0.88 22.83
CA GLY A 34 6.73 2.31 23.03
C GLY A 34 5.31 2.71 23.45
N HIS A 35 4.48 1.77 23.87
CA HIS A 35 3.14 2.03 24.37
C HIS A 35 3.21 2.77 25.73
N THR A 36 2.36 3.80 25.90
CA THR A 36 2.35 4.63 27.11
C THR A 36 0.97 4.77 27.76
N ALA A 37 -0.10 4.45 27.02
CA ALA A 37 -1.46 4.66 27.48
C ALA A 37 -1.81 3.70 28.64
N GLY A 38 -2.11 4.26 29.81
CA GLY A 38 -2.50 3.47 30.98
C GLY A 38 -1.38 2.68 31.66
N VAL A 39 -0.12 2.82 31.19
CA VAL A 39 1.03 2.09 31.75
C VAL A 39 1.43 2.66 33.11
N LYS A 40 1.64 1.76 34.08
CA LYS A 40 2.05 2.08 35.45
C LYS A 40 3.35 1.39 35.79
N GLU A 41 3.95 1.83 36.90
CA GLU A 41 5.11 1.17 37.48
C GLU A 41 4.80 -0.28 37.85
N GLY A 42 5.71 -1.19 37.49
CA GLY A 42 5.58 -2.61 37.78
C GLY A 42 4.74 -3.40 36.75
N ASP A 43 4.11 -2.74 35.80
CA ASP A 43 3.35 -3.45 34.76
C ASP A 43 4.26 -4.38 33.97
N THR A 44 3.73 -5.58 33.67
CA THR A 44 4.38 -6.59 32.85
C THR A 44 3.39 -7.09 31.77
N ILE A 45 3.88 -7.37 30.56
CA ILE A 45 3.07 -7.88 29.46
C ILE A 45 3.79 -9.01 28.71
N THR A 46 3.03 -9.77 27.92
CA THR A 46 3.60 -10.75 26.97
C THR A 46 3.99 -10.08 25.67
N LYS A 47 4.72 -10.80 24.79
CA LYS A 47 5.04 -10.33 23.45
C LYS A 47 3.79 -10.12 22.59
N GLU A 48 2.82 -11.00 22.74
CA GLU A 48 1.54 -10.93 22.01
C GLU A 48 0.76 -9.67 22.42
N THR A 49 0.74 -9.37 23.71
CA THR A 49 0.15 -8.13 24.23
C THR A 49 0.89 -6.89 23.72
N ALA A 50 2.23 -6.92 23.71
CA ALA A 50 3.04 -5.83 23.17
C ALA A 50 2.75 -5.59 21.68
N GLU A 51 2.56 -6.66 20.89
CA GLU A 51 2.20 -6.55 19.47
C GLU A 51 0.77 -6.01 19.29
N SER A 52 -0.17 -6.44 20.12
CA SER A 52 -1.54 -5.90 20.11
C SER A 52 -1.54 -4.40 20.42
N TYR A 53 -0.80 -3.97 21.43
CA TYR A 53 -0.65 -2.53 21.75
C TYR A 53 -0.03 -1.76 20.58
N LEU A 54 1.03 -2.29 19.96
CA LEU A 54 1.63 -1.65 18.79
C LEU A 54 0.61 -1.47 17.65
N ARG A 55 -0.16 -2.51 17.32
CA ARG A 55 -1.19 -2.42 16.26
C ARG A 55 -2.24 -1.36 16.57
N ASN A 56 -2.69 -1.26 17.80
CA ASN A 56 -3.63 -0.23 18.23
C ASN A 56 -3.01 1.17 18.14
N ASP A 57 -1.76 1.32 18.60
CA ASP A 57 -1.04 2.60 18.55
C ASP A 57 -0.79 3.07 17.10
N LEU A 58 -0.65 2.13 16.14
CA LEU A 58 -0.45 2.44 14.74
C LEU A 58 -1.68 3.07 14.09
N GLU A 59 -2.89 2.85 14.59
CA GLU A 59 -4.12 3.35 13.95
C GLU A 59 -4.12 4.86 13.70
N LYS A 60 -3.61 5.65 14.65
CA LYS A 60 -3.54 7.12 14.48
C LYS A 60 -2.59 7.54 13.35
N TYR A 61 -1.50 6.78 13.15
CA TYR A 61 -0.53 7.04 12.10
C TYR A 61 -1.02 6.53 10.74
N GLU A 62 -1.68 5.38 10.72
CA GLU A 62 -2.39 4.87 9.55
C GLU A 62 -3.42 5.88 9.03
N LYS A 63 -4.24 6.42 9.93
CA LYS A 63 -5.21 7.49 9.57
C LYS A 63 -4.52 8.73 9.02
N ALA A 64 -3.35 9.10 9.56
CA ALA A 64 -2.60 10.26 9.08
C ALA A 64 -2.03 10.03 7.67
N VAL A 65 -1.49 8.84 7.38
CA VAL A 65 -0.98 8.49 6.05
C VAL A 65 -2.12 8.37 5.04
N MET A 66 -3.25 7.75 5.43
CA MET A 66 -4.43 7.60 4.58
C MET A 66 -5.02 8.92 4.07
N LYS A 67 -4.80 10.04 4.76
CA LYS A 67 -5.22 11.36 4.27
C LYS A 67 -4.60 11.74 2.92
N TYR A 68 -3.48 11.13 2.58
CA TYR A 68 -2.77 11.37 1.33
C TYR A 68 -3.04 10.31 0.26
N ASP A 69 -3.80 9.26 0.58
CA ASP A 69 -4.04 8.14 -0.34
C ASP A 69 -4.80 8.55 -1.60
N ALA A 70 -5.75 9.46 -1.47
CA ALA A 70 -6.49 10.02 -2.61
C ALA A 70 -5.57 10.75 -3.62
N ILE A 71 -4.40 11.24 -3.16
CA ILE A 71 -3.41 11.94 -4.01
C ILE A 71 -2.44 10.94 -4.62
N TYR A 72 -1.95 9.99 -3.82
CA TYR A 72 -0.81 9.14 -4.19
C TYR A 72 -1.20 7.73 -4.63
N ASN A 73 -2.39 7.25 -4.23
CA ASN A 73 -2.80 5.86 -4.45
C ASN A 73 -1.68 4.89 -4.03
N PHE A 74 -1.33 4.94 -2.75
CA PHE A 74 -0.21 4.18 -2.20
C PHE A 74 -0.33 2.68 -2.43
N ASN A 75 0.74 2.06 -2.80
CA ASN A 75 0.86 0.62 -2.65
C ASN A 75 1.16 0.26 -1.18
N GLN A 76 1.02 -1.04 -0.82
CA GLN A 76 1.17 -1.49 0.56
C GLN A 76 2.58 -1.18 1.12
N ASN A 77 3.64 -1.33 0.33
CA ASN A 77 5.01 -1.05 0.77
C ASN A 77 5.24 0.45 1.05
N GLN A 78 4.68 1.31 0.21
CA GLN A 78 4.73 2.77 0.40
C GLN A 78 3.96 3.18 1.64
N PHE A 79 2.77 2.62 1.82
CA PHE A 79 1.95 2.86 3.00
C PHE A 79 2.67 2.42 4.28
N ASP A 80 3.18 1.19 4.34
CA ASP A 80 3.90 0.64 5.49
C ASP A 80 5.14 1.46 5.85
N SER A 81 5.91 1.87 4.85
CA SER A 81 7.07 2.73 5.02
C SER A 81 6.70 4.08 5.65
N LEU A 82 5.66 4.73 5.12
CA LEU A 82 5.21 6.02 5.64
C LEU A 82 4.57 5.91 7.02
N VAL A 83 3.92 4.80 7.35
CA VAL A 83 3.44 4.54 8.72
C VAL A 83 4.62 4.40 9.68
N SER A 84 5.66 3.62 9.32
CA SER A 84 6.90 3.51 10.12
C SER A 84 7.57 4.87 10.31
N PHE A 85 7.72 5.64 9.25
CA PHE A 85 8.25 7.00 9.31
C PHE A 85 7.43 7.89 10.24
N THR A 86 6.10 7.86 10.10
CA THR A 86 5.20 8.72 10.89
C THR A 86 5.17 8.32 12.35
N TYR A 87 5.27 7.02 12.64
CA TYR A 87 5.39 6.50 14.00
C TYR A 87 6.61 7.07 14.71
N ASN A 88 7.75 7.13 14.03
CA ASN A 88 9.01 7.63 14.60
C ASN A 88 9.12 9.17 14.59
N CYS A 89 8.74 9.80 13.50
CA CYS A 89 8.96 11.24 13.27
C CYS A 89 7.74 12.11 13.59
N GLY A 90 6.56 11.52 13.76
CA GLY A 90 5.31 12.23 14.01
C GLY A 90 4.62 12.76 12.74
N VAL A 91 3.33 13.09 12.88
CA VAL A 91 2.45 13.54 11.79
C VAL A 91 2.91 14.85 11.18
N GLY A 92 3.52 15.76 11.97
CA GLY A 92 4.07 17.02 11.48
C GLY A 92 5.17 16.79 10.43
N ASN A 93 6.06 15.84 10.69
CA ASN A 93 7.11 15.48 9.74
C ASN A 93 6.58 14.74 8.52
N LEU A 94 5.51 13.96 8.62
CA LEU A 94 4.83 13.41 7.45
C LEU A 94 4.30 14.52 6.53
N LYS A 95 3.67 15.56 7.11
CA LYS A 95 3.22 16.73 6.36
C LYS A 95 4.38 17.44 5.65
N ASN A 96 5.51 17.59 6.32
CA ASN A 96 6.72 18.19 5.75
C ASN A 96 7.34 17.29 4.67
N LEU A 97 7.41 15.98 4.90
CA LEU A 97 7.91 15.00 3.95
C LEU A 97 7.08 14.97 2.66
N THR A 98 5.77 15.00 2.76
CA THR A 98 4.86 15.01 1.61
C THR A 98 4.67 16.41 1.03
N GLN A 99 5.12 17.45 1.73
CA GLN A 99 4.83 18.87 1.42
C GLN A 99 3.31 19.10 1.26
N SER A 100 2.53 18.53 2.19
CA SER A 100 1.06 18.57 2.15
C SER A 100 0.45 17.97 0.86
N GLY A 101 1.09 16.97 0.29
CA GLY A 101 0.61 16.32 -0.95
C GLY A 101 1.18 16.91 -2.25
N LYS A 102 2.08 17.87 -2.17
CA LYS A 102 2.66 18.52 -3.37
C LYS A 102 3.88 17.79 -3.95
N ARG A 103 4.58 16.96 -3.16
CA ARG A 103 5.71 16.17 -3.68
C ARG A 103 5.22 14.94 -4.43
N THR A 104 5.98 14.53 -5.44
CA THR A 104 5.80 13.22 -6.08
C THR A 104 6.31 12.09 -5.18
N LEU A 105 5.90 10.84 -5.43
CA LEU A 105 6.41 9.67 -4.72
C LEU A 105 7.94 9.56 -4.83
N ALA A 106 8.52 9.83 -5.99
CA ALA A 106 9.97 9.85 -6.19
C ALA A 106 10.68 10.90 -5.32
N GLN A 107 10.08 12.09 -5.20
CA GLN A 107 10.61 13.13 -4.31
C GLN A 107 10.48 12.75 -2.83
N ILE A 108 9.39 12.09 -2.43
CA ILE A 108 9.23 11.57 -1.07
C ILE A 108 10.33 10.56 -0.76
N SER A 109 10.54 9.57 -1.63
CA SER A 109 11.61 8.57 -1.50
C SER A 109 12.99 9.22 -1.32
N THR A 110 13.32 10.21 -2.15
CA THR A 110 14.61 10.93 -2.09
C THR A 110 14.77 11.72 -0.79
N LYS A 111 13.68 12.24 -0.21
CA LYS A 111 13.73 13.07 1.00
C LYS A 111 13.67 12.27 2.30
N LEU A 112 13.16 11.04 2.29
CA LEU A 112 13.09 10.17 3.47
C LEU A 112 14.43 10.09 4.24
N PRO A 113 15.60 9.83 3.61
CA PRO A 113 16.88 9.71 4.30
C PRO A 113 17.33 10.96 5.06
N LEU A 114 16.78 12.12 4.75
CA LEU A 114 17.19 13.37 5.38
C LEU A 114 16.65 13.54 6.81
N TYR A 115 15.68 12.73 7.24
CA TYR A 115 15.10 12.72 8.58
C TYR A 115 15.90 11.85 9.55
N ASN A 116 17.21 12.03 9.59
CA ASN A 116 18.17 11.21 10.33
C ASN A 116 18.83 11.93 11.51
N LYS A 117 18.28 13.10 11.91
CA LYS A 117 18.85 13.93 12.99
C LYS A 117 17.95 13.97 14.21
N ALA A 118 18.56 14.07 15.39
CA ALA A 118 17.91 14.48 16.63
C ALA A 118 18.78 15.53 17.32
N GLY A 119 18.18 16.61 17.80
CA GLY A 119 18.95 17.75 18.35
C GLY A 119 19.98 18.33 17.38
N GLY A 120 19.73 18.30 16.06
CA GLY A 120 20.65 18.77 15.03
C GLY A 120 21.76 17.78 14.64
N VAL A 121 21.97 16.70 15.44
CA VAL A 121 23.04 15.72 15.24
C VAL A 121 22.52 14.52 14.44
N VAL A 122 23.33 14.06 13.49
CA VAL A 122 23.03 12.84 12.72
C VAL A 122 23.25 11.61 13.59
N LEU A 123 22.22 10.75 13.69
CA LEU A 123 22.28 9.51 14.48
C LEU A 123 22.32 8.29 13.55
N ARG A 124 23.31 7.41 13.75
CA ARG A 124 23.47 6.17 12.94
C ARG A 124 22.21 5.27 12.98
N GLY A 125 21.53 5.21 14.12
CA GLY A 125 20.27 4.46 14.25
C GLY A 125 19.17 5.00 13.34
N LEU A 126 19.03 6.33 13.27
CA LEU A 126 18.07 6.99 12.39
C LEU A 126 18.46 6.87 10.92
N GLN A 127 19.77 6.92 10.59
CA GLN A 127 20.22 6.65 9.22
C GLN A 127 19.82 5.25 8.74
N ARG A 128 20.07 4.22 9.56
CA ARG A 128 19.67 2.84 9.25
C ARG A 128 18.16 2.70 9.11
N ARG A 129 17.38 3.33 10.00
CA ARG A 129 15.92 3.29 9.92
C ARG A 129 15.40 3.94 8.64
N ARG A 130 15.86 5.12 8.31
CA ARG A 130 15.47 5.84 7.09
C ARG A 130 15.86 5.07 5.82
N ALA A 131 17.03 4.41 5.83
CA ALA A 131 17.45 3.56 4.72
C ALA A 131 16.50 2.36 4.52
N ALA A 132 16.14 1.66 5.59
CA ALA A 132 15.20 0.53 5.54
C ALA A 132 13.78 0.98 5.15
N GLU A 133 13.31 2.12 5.64
CA GLU A 133 12.02 2.71 5.23
C GLU A 133 12.03 3.10 3.74
N LYS A 134 13.11 3.71 3.26
CA LYS A 134 13.27 4.03 1.83
C LYS A 134 13.30 2.77 0.98
N GLU A 135 14.05 1.76 1.36
CA GLU A 135 14.10 0.47 0.66
C GLU A 135 12.72 -0.16 0.54
N LEU A 136 11.96 -0.18 1.65
CA LEU A 136 10.59 -0.66 1.64
C LEU A 136 9.70 0.19 0.72
N PHE A 137 9.81 1.51 0.79
CA PHE A 137 9.04 2.44 -0.03
C PHE A 137 9.26 2.23 -1.53
N ASP A 138 10.51 2.02 -1.93
CA ASP A 138 10.93 1.85 -3.33
C ASP A 138 10.75 0.41 -3.83
N THR A 139 10.57 -0.56 -2.92
CA THR A 139 10.34 -1.95 -3.30
C THR A 139 8.99 -2.05 -4.01
N PRO A 140 8.94 -2.38 -5.29
CA PRO A 140 7.67 -2.60 -5.97
C PRO A 140 6.94 -3.74 -5.25
N ILE A 141 5.64 -3.60 -5.09
CA ILE A 141 4.86 -4.79 -4.78
C ILE A 141 5.06 -5.70 -5.99
N LYS A 142 5.63 -6.88 -5.75
CA LYS A 142 5.38 -7.95 -6.67
C LYS A 142 3.86 -8.13 -6.63
N THR A 143 3.15 -7.45 -7.50
CA THR A 143 1.91 -8.02 -7.95
C THR A 143 2.35 -9.38 -8.45
N ASP A 144 2.12 -10.43 -7.67
CA ASP A 144 2.03 -11.74 -8.27
C ASP A 144 1.25 -11.51 -9.53
N LYS A 145 1.78 -11.98 -10.66
CA LYS A 145 1.05 -11.88 -11.94
C LYS A 145 -0.33 -12.53 -11.86
N THR A 146 -0.74 -12.92 -10.67
CA THR A 146 -1.97 -13.54 -10.23
C THR A 146 -2.97 -12.59 -9.54
N ASP A 147 -2.67 -11.29 -9.28
CA ASP A 147 -3.73 -10.28 -9.23
C ASP A 147 -4.19 -9.99 -10.68
N THR A 148 -4.43 -11.06 -11.36
CA THR A 148 -5.15 -11.12 -12.61
C THR A 148 -6.52 -10.55 -12.36
N ILE A 149 -6.76 -9.39 -12.91
CA ILE A 149 -8.12 -8.90 -13.03
C ILE A 149 -8.88 -9.98 -13.73
N LYS A 150 -9.71 -10.67 -12.94
CA LYS A 150 -10.49 -11.77 -13.44
C LYS A 150 -11.49 -11.22 -14.43
N TYR A 151 -11.39 -11.60 -15.67
CA TYR A 151 -12.43 -11.40 -16.63
C TYR A 151 -12.84 -12.76 -17.18
N TYR A 152 -14.12 -12.92 -17.41
CA TYR A 152 -14.67 -14.11 -18.04
C TYR A 152 -15.14 -13.69 -19.42
N PRO A 153 -14.52 -14.15 -20.50
CA PRO A 153 -15.04 -13.90 -21.83
C PRO A 153 -16.36 -14.66 -21.99
N GLN A 154 -17.44 -13.93 -22.19
CA GLN A 154 -18.73 -14.49 -22.53
C GLN A 154 -19.17 -13.84 -23.83
N TYR A 155 -19.41 -14.62 -24.84
CA TYR A 155 -19.75 -14.14 -26.18
C TYR A 155 -21.23 -13.84 -26.28
N THR A 156 -21.59 -12.62 -26.68
CA THR A 156 -22.99 -12.18 -26.83
C THR A 156 -23.42 -11.92 -28.26
N GLY A 157 -22.60 -12.23 -29.27
CA GLY A 157 -22.91 -12.04 -30.68
C GLY A 157 -21.70 -11.72 -31.55
N ASP A 158 -21.87 -11.65 -32.82
CA ASP A 158 -20.85 -11.35 -33.83
C ASP A 158 -20.53 -9.85 -33.86
N SER A 159 -19.71 -9.40 -32.95
CA SER A 159 -19.20 -8.03 -32.99
C SER A 159 -17.70 -8.04 -33.30
N PRO A 160 -17.27 -7.44 -34.42
CA PRO A 160 -15.85 -7.34 -34.76
C PRO A 160 -14.99 -6.73 -33.63
N ARG A 161 -15.61 -5.95 -32.77
CA ARG A 161 -14.93 -5.33 -31.61
C ARG A 161 -14.66 -6.31 -30.48
N VAL A 162 -15.43 -7.39 -30.39
CA VAL A 162 -15.14 -8.50 -29.45
C VAL A 162 -13.80 -9.11 -29.81
N ASP A 163 -13.62 -9.40 -31.09
CA ASP A 163 -12.39 -10.00 -31.59
C ASP A 163 -11.18 -9.11 -31.34
N ASP A 164 -11.32 -7.80 -31.53
CA ASP A 164 -10.27 -6.84 -31.25
C ASP A 164 -9.88 -6.84 -29.76
N VAL A 165 -10.86 -6.92 -28.87
CA VAL A 165 -10.61 -7.00 -27.42
C VAL A 165 -9.99 -8.33 -27.06
N LEU A 166 -10.51 -9.44 -27.56
CA LEU A 166 -9.97 -10.78 -27.30
C LEU A 166 -8.53 -10.91 -27.80
N LYS A 167 -8.23 -10.41 -29.00
CA LYS A 167 -6.85 -10.32 -29.52
C LYS A 167 -5.96 -9.47 -28.62
N ALA A 168 -6.44 -8.30 -28.19
CA ALA A 168 -5.67 -7.38 -27.36
C ALA A 168 -5.31 -7.98 -26.00
N VAL A 169 -6.12 -8.90 -25.48
CA VAL A 169 -5.86 -9.62 -24.21
C VAL A 169 -5.23 -11.00 -24.42
N GLY A 170 -4.97 -11.41 -25.69
CA GLY A 170 -4.39 -12.72 -26.01
C GLY A 170 -5.33 -13.90 -25.74
N ALA A 171 -6.63 -13.66 -25.73
CA ALA A 171 -7.64 -14.68 -25.43
C ALA A 171 -8.18 -15.37 -26.68
N ASP A 172 -7.86 -14.86 -27.85
CA ASP A 172 -8.32 -15.37 -29.16
C ASP A 172 -7.77 -16.75 -29.51
N LYS A 173 -6.63 -17.13 -28.96
CA LYS A 173 -5.97 -18.41 -29.25
C LYS A 173 -6.58 -19.62 -28.54
N ASP A 174 -7.21 -19.38 -27.40
CA ASP A 174 -7.71 -20.44 -26.52
C ASP A 174 -9.24 -20.46 -26.42
N TYR A 175 -9.90 -19.63 -27.22
CA TYR A 175 -11.34 -19.46 -27.12
C TYR A 175 -12.02 -19.96 -28.40
N ASP A 176 -12.91 -20.96 -28.27
CA ASP A 176 -13.75 -21.42 -29.36
C ASP A 176 -14.90 -20.44 -29.54
N MET A 177 -14.75 -19.57 -30.53
CA MET A 177 -15.73 -18.55 -30.91
C MET A 177 -17.03 -19.16 -31.46
N SER A 178 -17.05 -20.44 -31.80
CA SER A 178 -18.26 -21.14 -32.33
C SER A 178 -19.30 -21.43 -31.26
N GLN A 179 -18.94 -21.34 -29.99
CA GLN A 179 -19.81 -21.73 -28.88
C GLN A 179 -20.55 -20.59 -28.18
N SER A 180 -20.86 -19.52 -28.86
CA SER A 180 -21.88 -18.60 -28.43
C SER A 180 -21.54 -17.48 -27.49
N LYS A 181 -21.89 -16.47 -27.30
CA LYS A 181 -22.11 -15.36 -26.37
C LYS A 181 -20.95 -15.09 -25.43
N ALA A 182 -19.89 -14.45 -25.85
CA ALA A 182 -18.84 -13.97 -24.99
C ALA A 182 -18.95 -12.47 -24.72
N TYR A 183 -18.78 -12.07 -23.47
CA TYR A 183 -18.50 -10.70 -23.09
C TYR A 183 -17.37 -10.65 -22.07
N LEU A 184 -16.64 -9.58 -22.04
CA LEU A 184 -15.62 -9.38 -21.04
C LEU A 184 -16.28 -8.97 -19.73
N ARG A 185 -16.20 -9.83 -18.74
CA ARG A 185 -16.55 -9.51 -17.37
C ARG A 185 -15.32 -8.94 -16.66
N ARG A 186 -15.41 -7.73 -16.19
CA ARG A 186 -14.25 -6.94 -15.75
C ARG A 186 -14.40 -6.44 -14.34
N GLU A 187 -14.54 -7.24 -13.38
CA GLU A 187 -14.95 -6.81 -12.06
C GLU A 187 -14.15 -5.65 -11.43
N PRO A 188 -12.89 -5.71 -11.11
CA PRO A 188 -12.23 -4.57 -10.45
C PRO A 188 -11.99 -3.37 -11.38
N ILE A 189 -11.58 -3.58 -12.62
CA ILE A 189 -11.34 -2.49 -13.57
C ILE A 189 -12.64 -1.84 -14.03
N ALA A 190 -13.71 -2.61 -14.13
CA ALA A 190 -15.01 -2.07 -14.47
C ALA A 190 -15.48 -1.04 -13.47
N THR A 191 -15.34 -1.35 -12.17
CA THR A 191 -15.70 -0.45 -11.09
C THR A 191 -14.83 0.81 -11.10
N ALA A 192 -13.52 0.65 -11.21
CA ALA A 192 -12.57 1.75 -11.20
C ALA A 192 -12.71 2.69 -12.41
N ASN A 193 -13.22 2.20 -13.53
CA ASN A 193 -13.30 2.96 -14.77
C ASN A 193 -14.72 3.19 -15.28
N ASN A 194 -15.75 2.93 -14.48
CA ASN A 194 -17.17 3.06 -14.87
C ASN A 194 -17.56 2.27 -16.13
N ILE A 195 -16.86 1.18 -16.41
CA ILE A 195 -17.17 0.33 -17.55
C ILE A 195 -17.89 -0.90 -17.01
N LYS A 196 -19.17 -1.07 -17.30
CA LYS A 196 -20.00 -2.14 -16.71
C LYS A 196 -20.04 -3.42 -17.53
N ASN A 197 -19.89 -3.33 -18.82
CA ASN A 197 -19.89 -4.48 -19.72
C ASN A 197 -19.10 -4.15 -20.99
N TYR A 198 -18.92 -5.16 -21.78
CA TYR A 198 -18.19 -5.10 -23.01
C TYR A 198 -19.03 -4.56 -24.18
N SER A 199 -20.34 -4.81 -24.20
CA SER A 199 -21.26 -4.33 -25.24
C SER A 199 -21.50 -2.81 -25.23
N GLY A 200 -20.58 -2.06 -24.60
CA GLY A 200 -20.65 -0.61 -24.54
C GLY A 200 -20.31 0.08 -25.87
N THR A 201 -20.37 1.39 -25.83
CA THR A 201 -20.03 2.28 -26.95
C THR A 201 -18.61 2.06 -27.48
N ALA A 202 -18.32 2.57 -28.66
CA ALA A 202 -16.97 2.54 -29.23
C ALA A 202 -15.90 3.13 -28.28
N ALA A 203 -16.24 4.19 -27.55
CA ALA A 203 -15.34 4.81 -26.57
C ALA A 203 -15.02 3.86 -25.40
N GLN A 204 -16.02 3.13 -24.91
CA GLN A 204 -15.85 2.14 -23.84
C GLN A 204 -14.99 0.97 -24.30
N ASN A 205 -15.21 0.45 -25.50
CA ASN A 205 -14.43 -0.64 -26.08
C ASN A 205 -12.97 -0.22 -26.30
N ASN A 206 -12.73 0.98 -26.83
CA ASN A 206 -11.37 1.51 -26.98
C ASN A 206 -10.66 1.65 -25.63
N LYS A 207 -11.38 2.00 -24.57
CA LYS A 207 -10.83 2.05 -23.24
C LYS A 207 -10.46 0.67 -22.69
N ILE A 208 -11.26 -0.37 -22.97
CA ILE A 208 -10.92 -1.76 -22.63
C ILE A 208 -9.68 -2.22 -23.40
N ILE A 209 -9.61 -1.97 -24.70
CA ILE A 209 -8.45 -2.30 -25.53
C ILE A 209 -7.19 -1.61 -25.00
N LYS A 210 -7.29 -0.33 -24.63
CA LYS A 210 -6.16 0.39 -24.03
C LYS A 210 -5.73 -0.25 -22.71
N LEU A 211 -6.67 -0.60 -21.84
CA LEU A 211 -6.35 -1.26 -20.57
C LEU A 211 -5.70 -2.63 -20.78
N ALA A 212 -6.13 -3.37 -21.81
CA ALA A 212 -5.52 -4.64 -22.18
C ALA A 212 -4.08 -4.44 -22.69
N LYS A 213 -3.85 -3.47 -23.57
CA LYS A 213 -2.51 -3.13 -24.08
C LYS A 213 -1.56 -2.67 -22.98
N ASP A 214 -2.09 -1.94 -21.98
CA ASP A 214 -1.32 -1.50 -20.80
C ASP A 214 -1.07 -2.65 -19.80
N GLY A 215 -1.47 -3.88 -20.10
CA GLY A 215 -1.34 -5.04 -19.21
C GLY A 215 -2.23 -4.99 -17.97
N LYS A 216 -3.22 -4.10 -17.95
CA LYS A 216 -4.16 -3.91 -16.84
C LYS A 216 -5.43 -4.76 -16.93
N LEU A 217 -5.60 -5.47 -18.02
CA LEU A 217 -6.69 -6.40 -18.26
C LEU A 217 -6.09 -7.75 -18.67
N ARG A 218 -6.47 -8.82 -17.98
CA ARG A 218 -5.95 -10.16 -18.23
C ARG A 218 -7.08 -11.18 -18.17
N ARG A 219 -6.90 -12.26 -18.94
CA ARG A 219 -7.76 -13.44 -18.85
C ARG A 219 -7.50 -14.16 -17.52
N VAL A 220 -8.55 -14.73 -16.93
CA VAL A 220 -8.51 -15.63 -15.76
C VAL A 220 -8.62 -17.05 -16.22
#